data_9b04377d3ee4851f79e5d02a8edaef17
#
_entry.id   9b04377d3ee4851f79e5d02a8edaef17
#
_cell.length_a   1.000
_cell.length_b   1.000
_cell.length_c   1.000
_cell.angle_alpha   90.00
_cell.angle_beta   90.00
_cell.angle_gamma   90.00
#
_symmetry.space_group_name_H-M   'P 1'
#
loop_
_entity.id
_entity.type
_entity.pdbx_description
1 polymer ?
#
loop_
_entity_poly.entity_id
_entity_poly.type
_entity_poly.pdbx_seq_one_letter_code
_entity_poly.pdbx_strand_id
1 'polypeptide(L)'
;STSSQAATKQILIARLTGNTLTCHKSTFNTNLKGNKDWQWENIVGYGKKLSYKVSPKCKFYTLSADSVTLSKVSRSTFKKKLYDYSKQRENGVTYYWGTAAKITIKGGKVVKIQQVYQA
;
A
#
# COMPACT_ATOMS: atom_id res chain seq x y z
N SER A 1 17.24 21.57 10.74
CA SER A 1 16.00 20.96 10.36
C SER A 1 16.08 19.44 10.35
N THR A 2 15.14 18.83 10.96
CA THR A 2 15.10 17.38 11.11
C THR A 2 14.04 16.73 10.24
N SER A 3 13.50 17.48 9.31
CA SER A 3 12.37 17.04 8.51
C SER A 3 12.68 15.93 7.50
N SER A 4 13.94 15.48 7.43
CA SER A 4 14.35 14.48 6.47
C SER A 4 14.16 13.03 6.93
N GLN A 5 13.64 12.81 8.13
CA GLN A 5 13.39 11.44 8.60
C GLN A 5 12.23 10.82 7.83
N ALA A 6 12.46 9.61 7.33
CA ALA A 6 11.44 8.86 6.62
C ALA A 6 10.48 8.21 7.61
N ALA A 7 9.21 8.22 7.28
CA ALA A 7 8.17 7.51 8.02
C ALA A 7 7.58 6.44 7.11
N THR A 8 7.29 5.27 7.66
CA THR A 8 6.70 4.16 6.92
C THR A 8 5.28 3.92 7.42
N LYS A 9 4.35 3.74 6.49
CA LYS A 9 2.95 3.47 6.82
C LYS A 9 2.42 2.31 6.00
N GLN A 10 1.55 1.55 6.62
CA GLN A 10 0.81 0.45 5.96
C GLN A 10 -0.54 0.99 5.52
N ILE A 11 -0.83 0.85 4.24
CA ILE A 11 -2.04 1.39 3.64
C ILE A 11 -2.68 0.40 2.66
N LEU A 12 -3.94 0.64 2.37
CA LEU A 12 -4.64 0.03 1.24
C LEU A 12 -4.86 1.11 0.20
N ILE A 13 -4.33 0.93 -0.99
CA ILE A 13 -4.43 1.91 -2.06
C ILE A 13 -5.83 1.90 -2.65
N ALA A 14 -6.49 3.05 -2.66
CA ALA A 14 -7.75 3.22 -3.35
C ALA A 14 -7.53 3.74 -4.77
N ARG A 15 -6.66 4.71 -4.94
CA ARG A 15 -6.41 5.34 -6.24
C ARG A 15 -5.03 6.00 -6.26
N LEU A 16 -4.39 5.93 -7.40
CA LEU A 16 -3.20 6.71 -7.70
C LEU A 16 -3.47 7.52 -8.96
N THR A 17 -3.59 8.82 -8.81
CA THR A 17 -3.88 9.73 -9.92
C THR A 17 -2.85 10.85 -9.95
N GLY A 18 -2.06 10.93 -11.01
CA GLY A 18 -0.98 11.91 -11.09
C GLY A 18 -0.03 11.78 -9.90
N ASN A 19 0.13 12.84 -9.14
CA ASN A 19 0.96 12.87 -7.95
C ASN A 19 0.15 12.79 -6.65
N THR A 20 -1.05 12.22 -6.72
CA THR A 20 -1.92 12.05 -5.55
C THR A 20 -2.20 10.58 -5.30
N LEU A 21 -1.90 10.12 -4.10
CA LEU A 21 -2.21 8.79 -3.64
C LEU A 21 -3.38 8.87 -2.66
N THR A 22 -4.47 8.19 -2.99
CA THR A 22 -5.64 8.09 -2.11
C THR A 22 -5.68 6.69 -1.53
N CYS A 23 -5.83 6.58 -0.22
CA CYS A 23 -5.71 5.29 0.46
C CYS A 23 -6.50 5.27 1.76
N HIS A 24 -6.57 4.10 2.37
CA HIS A 24 -7.09 3.91 3.71
C HIS A 24 -6.00 3.31 4.58
N LYS A 25 -6.09 3.55 5.87
CA LYS A 25 -5.20 2.89 6.83
C LYS A 25 -5.39 1.39 6.72
N SER A 26 -4.30 0.64 6.84
CA SER A 26 -4.34 -0.81 6.77
C SER A 26 -3.40 -1.40 7.81
N THR A 27 -3.67 -2.63 8.22
CA THR A 27 -2.79 -3.37 9.11
C THR A 27 -2.55 -4.74 8.48
N PHE A 28 -1.27 -5.10 8.34
CA PHE A 28 -0.90 -6.40 7.83
C PHE A 28 0.44 -6.83 8.42
N ASN A 29 0.64 -8.13 8.46
CA ASN A 29 1.87 -8.71 8.95
C ASN A 29 2.85 -8.85 7.79
N THR A 30 3.97 -8.14 7.87
CA THR A 30 5.02 -8.21 6.85
C THR A 30 6.09 -9.25 7.18
N ASN A 31 6.05 -9.85 8.37
CA ASN A 31 7.04 -10.82 8.80
C ASN A 31 6.58 -12.23 8.47
N LEU A 32 6.67 -12.58 7.20
CA LEU A 32 6.23 -13.89 6.72
C LEU A 32 7.08 -15.04 7.28
N LYS A 33 8.31 -14.76 7.69
CA LYS A 33 9.22 -15.80 8.20
C LYS A 33 8.85 -16.32 9.59
N GLY A 34 8.12 -15.55 10.37
CA GLY A 34 7.72 -15.92 11.70
C GLY A 34 6.35 -16.56 11.80
N ASN A 35 5.61 -16.60 10.71
CA ASN A 35 4.23 -17.09 10.73
C ASN A 35 4.18 -18.49 10.16
N LYS A 36 4.22 -19.49 11.05
CA LYS A 36 4.21 -20.91 10.66
C LYS A 36 2.92 -21.35 9.97
N ASP A 37 1.82 -20.65 10.25
CA ASP A 37 0.51 -21.12 9.82
C ASP A 37 0.00 -20.44 8.58
N TRP A 38 0.78 -19.51 8.02
CA TRP A 38 0.34 -18.77 6.84
C TRP A 38 -1.11 -18.33 6.94
N GLN A 39 -1.52 -18.00 8.17
CA GLN A 39 -2.88 -17.52 8.35
C GLN A 39 -2.98 -16.16 7.68
N TRP A 40 -3.74 -16.18 6.64
CA TRP A 40 -4.05 -15.01 5.85
C TRP A 40 -4.85 -14.06 6.71
N GLU A 41 -4.17 -13.15 7.36
CA GLU A 41 -4.90 -12.04 7.94
C GLU A 41 -5.51 -11.26 6.77
N ASN A 42 -6.80 -11.09 6.80
CA ASN A 42 -7.48 -10.29 5.79
C ASN A 42 -6.87 -8.89 5.77
N ILE A 43 -6.15 -8.59 4.72
CA ILE A 43 -5.56 -7.27 4.55
C ILE A 43 -6.64 -6.36 4.00
N VAL A 44 -7.22 -5.57 4.87
CA VAL A 44 -8.31 -4.66 4.52
C VAL A 44 -7.97 -3.25 4.93
N GLY A 45 -8.47 -2.30 4.18
CA GLY A 45 -8.40 -0.90 4.57
C GLY A 45 -9.55 -0.56 5.50
N TYR A 46 -9.33 0.39 6.37
CA TYR A 46 -10.36 0.88 7.28
C TYR A 46 -10.16 2.36 7.57
N GLY A 47 -11.19 2.97 8.12
CA GLY A 47 -11.18 4.39 8.42
C GLY A 47 -11.46 5.26 7.21
N LYS A 48 -11.29 6.55 7.39
CA LYS A 48 -11.55 7.51 6.33
C LYS A 48 -10.47 7.50 5.27
N LYS A 49 -10.80 7.98 4.09
CA LYS A 49 -9.85 8.17 3.01
C LYS A 49 -8.77 9.18 3.41
N LEU A 50 -7.54 8.83 3.10
CA LEU A 50 -6.38 9.69 3.30
C LEU A 50 -5.78 10.01 1.94
N SER A 51 -5.23 11.21 1.79
CA SER A 51 -4.55 11.62 0.56
C SER A 51 -3.12 12.04 0.88
N TYR A 52 -2.20 11.57 0.07
CA TYR A 52 -0.80 11.92 0.18
C TYR A 52 -0.29 12.44 -1.15
N LYS A 53 0.58 13.44 -1.10
CA LYS A 53 1.31 13.86 -2.29
C LYS A 53 2.41 12.86 -2.59
N VAL A 54 2.55 12.50 -3.85
CA VAL A 54 3.59 11.58 -4.31
C VAL A 54 4.69 12.38 -4.97
N SER A 55 5.94 12.13 -4.56
CA SER A 55 7.09 12.78 -5.17
C SER A 55 7.19 12.40 -6.66
N PRO A 56 7.58 13.32 -7.55
CA PRO A 56 7.88 12.97 -8.93
C PRO A 56 8.97 11.92 -9.06
N LYS A 57 9.82 11.81 -8.04
CA LYS A 57 10.91 10.82 -7.98
C LYS A 57 10.55 9.57 -7.19
N CYS A 58 9.28 9.38 -6.85
CA CYS A 58 8.82 8.23 -6.10
C CYS A 58 9.19 6.93 -6.83
N LYS A 59 9.67 5.97 -6.08
CA LYS A 59 10.01 4.65 -6.59
C LYS A 59 8.87 3.68 -6.31
N PHE A 60 8.56 2.84 -7.29
CA PHE A 60 7.45 1.90 -7.23
C PHE A 60 7.99 0.47 -7.32
N TYR A 61 7.46 -0.41 -6.47
CA TYR A 61 7.85 -1.81 -6.45
C TYR A 61 6.60 -2.69 -6.44
N THR A 62 6.63 -3.73 -7.26
CA THR A 62 5.56 -4.74 -7.28
C THR A 62 6.14 -6.09 -6.93
N LEU A 63 5.27 -6.98 -6.47
CA LEU A 63 5.66 -8.36 -6.21
C LEU A 63 5.71 -9.15 -7.52
N SER A 64 6.71 -10.02 -7.61
CA SER A 64 6.83 -10.95 -8.73
C SER A 64 5.76 -12.03 -8.65
N ALA A 65 5.70 -12.90 -9.67
CA ALA A 65 4.74 -13.99 -9.74
C ALA A 65 4.85 -14.95 -8.55
N ASP A 66 6.04 -15.07 -7.94
CA ASP A 66 6.25 -15.91 -6.76
C ASP A 66 5.78 -15.23 -5.46
N SER A 67 5.34 -13.97 -5.53
CA SER A 67 4.86 -13.18 -4.41
C SER A 67 5.92 -12.93 -3.31
N VAL A 68 7.20 -13.13 -3.63
CA VAL A 68 8.29 -13.02 -2.66
C VAL A 68 9.27 -11.90 -3.04
N THR A 69 9.53 -11.73 -4.34
CA THR A 69 10.54 -10.81 -4.83
C THR A 69 9.90 -9.49 -5.25
N LEU A 70 10.46 -8.38 -4.77
CA LEU A 70 10.04 -7.05 -5.20
C LEU A 70 10.84 -6.64 -6.43
N SER A 71 10.14 -6.12 -7.42
CA SER A 71 10.75 -5.59 -8.64
C SER A 71 10.38 -4.13 -8.79
N LYS A 72 11.39 -3.31 -9.10
CA LYS A 72 11.16 -1.89 -9.37
C LYS A 72 10.47 -1.75 -10.72
N VAL A 73 9.41 -0.97 -10.75
CA VAL A 73 8.63 -0.74 -11.97
C VAL A 73 8.37 0.75 -12.15
N SER A 74 7.94 1.13 -13.34
CA SER A 74 7.53 2.50 -13.60
C SER A 74 6.20 2.80 -12.93
N ARG A 75 5.89 4.08 -12.78
CA ARG A 75 4.60 4.53 -12.25
C ARG A 75 3.43 3.95 -13.03
N SER A 76 3.50 4.00 -14.36
CA SER A 76 2.43 3.50 -15.21
C SER A 76 2.22 2.00 -15.05
N THR A 77 3.30 1.23 -14.93
CA THR A 77 3.23 -0.21 -14.70
C THR A 77 2.64 -0.51 -13.33
N PHE A 78 3.06 0.21 -12.30
CA PHE A 78 2.53 0.05 -10.96
C PHE A 78 1.02 0.30 -10.95
N LYS A 79 0.60 1.38 -11.60
CA LYS A 79 -0.80 1.77 -11.67
C LYS A 79 -1.65 0.70 -12.35
N LYS A 80 -1.13 0.07 -13.41
CA LYS A 80 -1.82 -1.02 -14.12
C LYS A 80 -1.97 -2.28 -13.28
N LYS A 81 -1.09 -2.49 -12.32
CA LYS A 81 -1.10 -3.68 -11.47
C LYS A 81 -1.92 -3.52 -10.20
N LEU A 82 -2.53 -2.36 -9.99
CA LEU A 82 -3.39 -2.15 -8.84
C LEU A 82 -4.65 -3.01 -8.95
N TYR A 83 -5.03 -3.62 -7.83
CA TYR A 83 -6.29 -4.36 -7.74
C TYR A 83 -7.47 -3.39 -7.67
N ASP A 84 -8.64 -3.87 -8.06
CA ASP A 84 -9.85 -3.06 -8.02
C ASP A 84 -10.17 -2.66 -6.59
N TYR A 85 -10.50 -1.39 -6.42
CA TYR A 85 -10.91 -0.85 -5.15
C TYR A 85 -12.40 -1.04 -4.96
N SER A 86 -12.80 -1.56 -3.81
CA SER A 86 -14.21 -1.72 -3.48
C SER A 86 -14.46 -1.44 -2.00
N LYS A 87 -15.71 -1.12 -1.71
CA LYS A 87 -16.19 -0.86 -0.36
C LYS A 87 -17.21 -1.92 0.00
N GLN A 88 -17.04 -2.53 1.15
CA GLN A 88 -17.96 -3.55 1.66
C GLN A 88 -18.36 -3.22 3.08
N ARG A 89 -19.59 -3.52 3.42
CA ARG A 89 -20.09 -3.31 4.77
C ARG A 89 -20.67 -4.62 5.29
N GLU A 90 -20.20 -5.04 6.47
CA GLU A 90 -20.61 -6.27 7.09
C GLU A 90 -20.67 -6.07 8.61
N ASN A 91 -21.77 -6.48 9.22
CA ASN A 91 -21.98 -6.36 10.67
C ASN A 91 -21.75 -4.94 11.21
N GLY A 92 -22.13 -3.93 10.44
CA GLY A 92 -21.98 -2.53 10.85
C GLY A 92 -20.56 -1.97 10.68
N VAL A 93 -19.63 -2.78 10.17
CA VAL A 93 -18.24 -2.35 9.93
C VAL A 93 -18.00 -2.21 8.44
N THR A 94 -17.36 -1.11 8.06
CA THR A 94 -17.01 -0.86 6.67
C THR A 94 -15.57 -1.26 6.40
N TYR A 95 -15.39 -2.09 5.39
CA TYR A 95 -14.09 -2.54 4.93
C TYR A 95 -13.84 -2.07 3.51
N TYR A 96 -12.58 -1.87 3.18
CA TYR A 96 -12.17 -1.46 1.84
C TYR A 96 -11.19 -2.49 1.29
N TRP A 97 -11.38 -2.89 0.04
CA TRP A 97 -10.50 -3.82 -0.67
C TRP A 97 -9.76 -3.08 -1.77
N GLY A 98 -8.53 -3.42 -1.99
CA GLY A 98 -7.69 -2.81 -3.01
C GLY A 98 -6.29 -3.40 -2.95
N THR A 99 -5.28 -2.60 -3.23
CA THR A 99 -3.90 -3.04 -3.20
C THR A 99 -3.25 -2.66 -1.87
N ALA A 100 -2.84 -3.66 -1.10
CA ALA A 100 -2.10 -3.42 0.13
C ALA A 100 -0.67 -2.99 -0.22
N ALA A 101 -0.19 -1.96 0.45
CA ALA A 101 1.13 -1.43 0.19
C ALA A 101 1.73 -0.81 1.44
N LYS A 102 3.06 -0.70 1.40
CA LYS A 102 3.84 -0.02 2.40
C LYS A 102 4.43 1.22 1.73
N ILE A 103 4.17 2.38 2.30
CA ILE A 103 4.67 3.63 1.74
C ILE A 103 5.71 4.23 2.65
N THR A 104 6.68 4.92 2.05
CA THR A 104 7.68 5.69 2.77
C THR A 104 7.46 7.16 2.45
N ILE A 105 7.31 7.96 3.50
CA ILE A 105 7.06 9.40 3.40
C ILE A 105 8.30 10.13 3.89
N LYS A 106 8.78 11.07 3.09
CA LYS A 106 9.92 11.91 3.44
C LYS A 106 9.66 13.33 2.97
N GLY A 107 9.84 14.30 3.84
CA GLY A 107 9.60 15.70 3.49
C GLY A 107 8.15 15.97 3.11
N GLY A 108 7.21 15.25 3.73
CA GLY A 108 5.78 15.42 3.46
C GLY A 108 5.28 14.79 2.17
N LYS A 109 6.13 14.04 1.46
CA LYS A 109 5.75 13.39 0.21
C LYS A 109 6.10 11.91 0.23
N VAL A 110 5.30 11.11 -0.48
CA VAL A 110 5.57 9.69 -0.64
C VAL A 110 6.73 9.54 -1.63
N VAL A 111 7.81 8.91 -1.18
CA VAL A 111 9.02 8.70 -1.99
C VAL A 111 9.20 7.25 -2.41
N LYS A 112 8.42 6.34 -1.85
CA LYS A 112 8.50 4.92 -2.18
C LYS A 112 7.16 4.25 -1.90
N ILE A 113 6.73 3.39 -2.80
CA ILE A 113 5.54 2.56 -2.62
C ILE A 113 5.91 1.12 -2.95
N GLN A 114 5.70 0.23 -1.99
CA GLN A 114 5.98 -1.20 -2.14
C GLN A 114 4.70 -1.98 -2.00
N GLN A 115 4.36 -2.80 -2.98
CA GLN A 115 3.25 -3.72 -2.89
C GLN A 115 3.53 -4.76 -1.81
N VAL A 116 2.49 -5.17 -1.08
CA VAL A 116 2.56 -6.20 -0.06
C VAL A 116 1.76 -7.41 -0.53
N TYR A 117 2.21 -8.58 -0.15
CA TYR A 117 1.52 -9.82 -0.49
C TYR A 117 0.09 -9.81 0.08
N GLN A 118 -0.85 -10.19 -0.76
CA GLN A 118 -2.27 -10.34 -0.40
C GLN A 118 -2.73 -11.72 -0.83
N ALA A 119 -3.41 -12.36 0.07
CA ALA A 119 -4.04 -13.65 -0.24
C ALA A 119 -5.25 -13.50 -1.13
#